data_29a0bc96e09ce0f4a7d8daa4b450dcf5
#
_entry.id   29a0bc96e09ce0f4a7d8daa4b450dcf5
#
_cell.length_a   1.000
_cell.length_b   1.000
_cell.length_c   1.000
_cell.angle_alpha   90.00
_cell.angle_beta   90.00
_cell.angle_gamma   90.00
#
_symmetry.space_group_name_H-M   'P 1'
#
loop_
_entity.id
_entity.type
_entity.pdbx_description
1 polymer ?
#
loop_
_entity_poly.entity_id
_entity_poly.type
_entity_poly.pdbx_seq_one_letter_code
_entity_poly.pdbx_strand_id
1 'polypeptide(L)'
;MLRGLSVAYALFLLYLFLIWGRMQMFQDLPLSEYAKWYVNVIPLKTTVEQLRNLSTGLVNTGIVLANTLGHILVFIPLGALLELAYEGTWQKHLLLVTVFSLLMELTQLVLHIGSFDVDAIIFNVVGYFVGLWLTKAVMGTIKRKQTMRRTAIKKKDNQMAC
;
A
#
# COMPACT_ATOMS: atom_id res chain seq x y z
N MET A 1 -6.02 6.78 19.55
CA MET A 1 -4.62 6.96 19.12
C MET A 1 -4.34 6.29 17.75
N LEU A 2 -4.54 4.98 17.58
CA LEU A 2 -4.26 4.30 16.30
C LEU A 2 -5.09 4.81 15.11
N ARG A 3 -6.37 5.17 15.32
CA ARG A 3 -7.21 5.76 14.25
C ARG A 3 -6.67 7.10 13.76
N GLY A 4 -6.21 7.94 14.66
CA GLY A 4 -5.55 9.21 14.28
C GLY A 4 -4.25 8.98 13.51
N LEU A 5 -3.46 7.95 13.93
CA LEU A 5 -2.24 7.58 13.23
C LEU A 5 -2.50 7.05 11.81
N SER A 6 -3.55 6.24 11.60
CA SER A 6 -3.91 5.76 10.27
C SER A 6 -4.36 6.88 9.34
N VAL A 7 -5.11 7.86 9.83
CA VAL A 7 -5.50 9.05 9.06
C VAL A 7 -4.28 9.90 8.73
N ALA A 8 -3.42 10.18 9.74
CA ALA A 8 -2.19 10.94 9.52
C ALA A 8 -1.27 10.27 8.49
N TYR A 9 -1.17 8.94 8.53
CA TYR A 9 -0.40 8.18 7.55
C TYR A 9 -1.02 8.24 6.15
N ALA A 10 -2.33 8.14 6.01
CA ALA A 10 -3.01 8.31 4.72
C ALA A 10 -2.78 9.72 4.14
N LEU A 11 -2.83 10.77 4.97
CA LEU A 11 -2.50 12.14 4.55
C LEU A 11 -1.02 12.27 4.16
N PHE A 12 -0.12 11.60 4.88
CA PHE A 12 1.30 11.53 4.51
C PHE A 12 1.51 10.86 3.16
N LEU A 13 0.79 9.76 2.87
CA LEU A 13 0.85 9.11 1.56
C LEU A 13 0.36 10.05 0.46
N LEU A 14 -0.76 10.73 0.66
CA LEU A 14 -1.27 11.71 -0.28
C LEU A 14 -0.23 12.80 -0.57
N TYR A 15 0.37 13.35 0.47
CA TYR A 15 1.46 14.33 0.35
C TYR A 15 2.66 13.78 -0.42
N LEU A 16 3.11 12.56 -0.09
CA LEU A 16 4.24 11.91 -0.75
C LEU A 16 4.00 11.76 -2.25
N PHE A 17 2.82 11.26 -2.64
CA PHE A 17 2.48 11.04 -4.04
C PHE A 17 2.28 12.35 -4.81
N LEU A 18 1.75 13.39 -4.19
CA LEU A 18 1.64 14.71 -4.81
C LEU A 18 3.01 15.37 -5.03
N ILE A 19 4.00 15.13 -4.16
CA ILE A 19 5.36 15.67 -4.32
C ILE A 19 6.16 14.85 -5.31
N TRP A 20 6.08 13.50 -5.23
CA TRP A 20 6.81 12.61 -6.14
C TRP A 20 6.40 12.84 -7.59
N GLY A 21 5.12 13.10 -7.84
CA GLY A 21 4.59 13.40 -9.17
C GLY A 21 5.06 14.74 -9.77
N ARG A 22 5.59 15.68 -8.98
CA ARG A 22 6.03 17.00 -9.47
C ARG A 22 7.22 16.99 -10.45
N MET A 23 7.83 15.84 -10.68
CA MET A 23 8.99 15.72 -11.59
C MET A 23 8.60 15.53 -13.07
N GLN A 24 7.32 15.63 -13.45
CA GLN A 24 6.87 15.41 -14.82
C GLN A 24 6.62 16.72 -15.58
N MET A 25 7.15 16.79 -16.83
CA MET A 25 7.44 18.01 -17.57
C MET A 25 6.37 18.48 -18.56
N PHE A 26 5.14 17.98 -18.54
CA PHE A 26 4.13 18.28 -19.57
C PHE A 26 2.87 18.92 -19.01
N GLN A 27 3.04 20.01 -18.24
CA GLN A 27 1.91 20.70 -17.60
C GLN A 27 1.06 21.54 -18.57
N ASP A 28 1.56 21.81 -19.78
CA ASP A 28 0.91 22.72 -20.75
C ASP A 28 -0.08 22.02 -21.69
N LEU A 29 -0.20 20.70 -21.62
CA LEU A 29 -1.13 19.95 -22.48
C LEU A 29 -2.56 20.01 -21.94
N PRO A 30 -3.59 20.13 -22.79
CA PRO A 30 -4.97 19.90 -22.37
C PRO A 30 -5.15 18.51 -21.75
N LEU A 31 -5.98 18.37 -20.72
CA LEU A 31 -6.19 17.10 -20.02
C LEU A 31 -6.57 15.96 -20.98
N SER A 32 -7.35 16.24 -22.02
CA SER A 32 -7.77 15.26 -23.02
C SER A 32 -6.59 14.72 -23.86
N GLU A 33 -5.56 15.51 -24.09
CA GLU A 33 -4.34 15.08 -24.78
C GLU A 33 -3.38 14.39 -23.82
N TYR A 34 -3.20 14.95 -22.62
CA TYR A 34 -2.40 14.35 -21.56
C TYR A 34 -2.88 12.93 -21.24
N ALA A 35 -4.19 12.73 -21.09
CA ALA A 35 -4.77 11.43 -20.78
C ALA A 35 -4.50 10.35 -21.86
N LYS A 36 -4.37 10.71 -23.13
CA LYS A 36 -4.04 9.75 -24.20
C LYS A 36 -2.68 9.08 -23.99
N TRP A 37 -1.73 9.79 -23.40
CA TRP A 37 -0.36 9.32 -23.18
C TRP A 37 -0.11 8.75 -21.79
N TYR A 38 -0.85 9.25 -20.78
CA TYR A 38 -0.59 8.99 -19.38
C TYR A 38 -1.69 8.19 -18.68
N VAL A 39 -2.60 7.55 -19.42
CA VAL A 39 -3.61 6.63 -18.85
C VAL A 39 -3.29 5.20 -19.25
N ASN A 40 -3.04 4.35 -18.27
CA ASN A 40 -2.94 2.91 -18.43
C ASN A 40 -4.05 2.21 -17.63
N VAL A 41 -4.99 1.59 -18.34
CA VAL A 41 -6.07 0.80 -17.76
C VAL A 41 -5.88 -0.71 -17.96
N ILE A 42 -4.79 -1.12 -18.62
CA ILE A 42 -4.52 -2.54 -18.89
C ILE A 42 -3.61 -3.07 -17.77
N PRO A 43 -4.08 -4.03 -16.96
CA PRO A 43 -3.29 -4.61 -15.89
C PRO A 43 -1.95 -5.19 -16.38
N LEU A 44 -0.90 -4.91 -15.63
CA LEU A 44 0.49 -5.35 -15.85
C LEU A 44 1.15 -4.82 -17.13
N LYS A 45 0.49 -3.93 -17.89
CA LYS A 45 1.06 -3.37 -19.12
C LYS A 45 2.30 -2.54 -18.81
N THR A 46 2.20 -1.56 -17.92
CA THR A 46 3.33 -0.69 -17.53
C THR A 46 4.47 -1.53 -16.95
N THR A 47 4.15 -2.50 -16.11
CA THR A 47 5.13 -3.42 -15.50
C THR A 47 5.89 -4.22 -16.55
N VAL A 48 5.18 -4.82 -17.52
CA VAL A 48 5.81 -5.60 -18.60
C VAL A 48 6.65 -4.72 -19.51
N GLU A 49 6.17 -3.52 -19.86
CA GLU A 49 6.93 -2.56 -20.68
C GLU A 49 8.21 -2.11 -19.94
N GLN A 50 8.12 -1.81 -18.67
CA GLN A 50 9.28 -1.46 -17.84
C GLN A 50 10.30 -2.61 -17.78
N LEU A 51 9.87 -3.85 -17.56
CA LEU A 51 10.74 -5.02 -17.54
C LEU A 51 11.42 -5.26 -18.88
N ARG A 52 10.68 -5.08 -19.98
CA ARG A 52 11.24 -5.17 -21.33
C ARG A 52 12.30 -4.09 -21.58
N ASN A 53 12.02 -2.85 -21.17
CA ASN A 53 12.94 -1.73 -21.35
C ASN A 53 14.19 -1.84 -20.46
N LEU A 54 14.11 -2.55 -19.33
CA LEU A 54 15.29 -2.92 -18.53
C LEU A 54 16.24 -3.81 -19.31
N SER A 55 15.73 -4.80 -20.06
CA SER A 55 16.56 -5.72 -20.84
C SER A 55 17.27 -5.03 -22.03
N THR A 56 16.75 -3.90 -22.49
CA THR A 56 17.33 -3.09 -23.58
C THR A 56 18.20 -1.93 -23.08
N GLY A 57 18.29 -1.73 -21.77
CA GLY A 57 19.03 -0.60 -21.18
C GLY A 57 18.39 0.78 -21.36
N LEU A 58 17.17 0.85 -21.88
CA LEU A 58 16.46 2.10 -22.15
C LEU A 58 15.92 2.80 -20.88
N VAL A 59 15.75 2.06 -19.81
CA VAL A 59 15.23 2.58 -18.53
C VAL A 59 16.15 2.20 -17.38
N ASN A 60 16.32 3.12 -16.42
CA ASN A 60 17.12 2.89 -15.23
C ASN A 60 16.41 1.90 -14.30
N THR A 61 17.09 0.81 -13.93
CA THR A 61 16.60 -0.22 -13.01
C THR A 61 16.11 0.38 -11.69
N GLY A 62 16.82 1.38 -11.16
CA GLY A 62 16.44 2.03 -9.91
C GLY A 62 15.09 2.74 -9.99
N ILE A 63 14.76 3.35 -11.11
CA ILE A 63 13.47 4.02 -11.32
C ILE A 63 12.34 2.98 -11.36
N VAL A 64 12.51 1.89 -12.10
CA VAL A 64 11.52 0.81 -12.19
C VAL A 64 11.26 0.18 -10.81
N LEU A 65 12.32 -0.14 -10.09
CA LEU A 65 12.22 -0.70 -8.75
C LEU A 65 11.59 0.30 -7.77
N ALA A 66 11.98 1.58 -7.83
CA ALA A 66 11.42 2.62 -6.97
C ALA A 66 9.91 2.78 -7.21
N ASN A 67 9.46 2.75 -8.45
CA ASN A 67 8.04 2.83 -8.76
C ASN A 67 7.28 1.58 -8.27
N THR A 68 7.69 0.39 -8.72
CA THR A 68 6.98 -0.86 -8.40
C THR A 68 7.02 -1.18 -6.90
N LEU A 69 8.23 -1.23 -6.32
CA LEU A 69 8.40 -1.54 -4.90
C LEU A 69 7.94 -0.41 -4.00
N GLY A 70 8.07 0.84 -4.45
CA GLY A 70 7.62 2.02 -3.72
C GLY A 70 6.14 1.92 -3.38
N HIS A 71 5.29 1.63 -4.36
CA HIS A 71 3.85 1.44 -4.16
C HIS A 71 3.55 0.34 -3.13
N ILE A 72 4.20 -0.82 -3.24
CA ILE A 72 4.02 -1.92 -2.28
C ILE A 72 4.48 -1.49 -0.87
N LEU A 73 5.70 -0.99 -0.74
CA LEU A 73 6.32 -0.71 0.56
C LEU A 73 5.58 0.36 1.36
N VAL A 74 5.11 1.42 0.70
CA VAL A 74 4.40 2.51 1.40
C VAL A 74 2.97 2.12 1.81
N PHE A 75 2.37 1.09 1.22
CA PHE A 75 1.05 0.60 1.63
C PHE A 75 1.09 -0.51 2.70
N ILE A 76 2.25 -1.11 2.98
CA ILE A 76 2.43 -2.07 4.09
C ILE A 76 2.04 -1.46 5.45
N PRO A 77 2.57 -0.27 5.86
CA PRO A 77 2.17 0.33 7.12
C PRO A 77 0.68 0.71 7.16
N LEU A 78 0.10 1.15 6.04
CA LEU A 78 -1.34 1.44 5.97
C LEU A 78 -2.18 0.19 6.25
N GLY A 79 -1.83 -0.95 5.65
CA GLY A 79 -2.49 -2.23 5.89
C GLY A 79 -2.41 -2.68 7.34
N ALA A 80 -1.23 -2.52 7.97
CA ALA A 80 -1.04 -2.81 9.39
C ALA A 80 -1.86 -1.88 10.28
N LEU A 81 -1.87 -0.59 10.01
CA LEU A 81 -2.61 0.41 10.79
C LEU A 81 -4.13 0.21 10.69
N LEU A 82 -4.65 -0.11 9.51
CA LEU A 82 -6.08 -0.38 9.33
C LEU A 82 -6.52 -1.60 10.15
N GLU A 83 -5.75 -2.69 10.13
CA GLU A 83 -6.05 -3.90 10.92
C GLU A 83 -5.99 -3.64 12.42
N LEU A 84 -5.07 -2.79 12.89
CA LEU A 84 -4.93 -2.48 14.31
C LEU A 84 -5.91 -1.42 14.82
N ALA A 85 -6.33 -0.49 13.97
CA ALA A 85 -7.11 0.67 14.36
C ALA A 85 -8.62 0.48 14.24
N TYR A 86 -9.06 -0.38 13.32
CA TYR A 86 -10.47 -0.52 13.00
C TYR A 86 -10.93 -1.97 13.13
N GLU A 87 -12.04 -2.14 13.84
CA GLU A 87 -12.79 -3.39 13.84
C GLU A 87 -13.57 -3.47 12.54
N GLY A 88 -13.26 -4.42 11.69
CA GLY A 88 -13.92 -4.58 10.42
C GLY A 88 -13.48 -5.83 9.67
N THR A 89 -14.14 -6.06 8.54
CA THR A 89 -13.76 -7.13 7.64
C THR A 89 -12.66 -6.62 6.70
N TRP A 90 -11.73 -7.49 6.32
CA TRP A 90 -10.68 -7.17 5.38
C TRP A 90 -11.23 -6.61 4.04
N GLN A 91 -12.47 -6.99 3.65
CA GLN A 91 -13.11 -6.49 2.43
C GLN A 91 -13.42 -4.99 2.51
N LYS A 92 -13.85 -4.49 3.69
CA LYS A 92 -14.09 -3.05 3.90
C LYS A 92 -12.79 -2.25 3.81
N HIS A 93 -11.72 -2.77 4.41
CA HIS A 93 -10.41 -2.14 4.34
C HIS A 93 -9.85 -2.19 2.91
N LEU A 94 -10.03 -3.31 2.20
CA LEU A 94 -9.65 -3.44 0.79
C LEU A 94 -10.37 -2.41 -0.08
N LEU A 95 -11.69 -2.27 0.08
CA LEU A 95 -12.46 -1.26 -0.65
C LEU A 95 -11.94 0.15 -0.36
N LEU A 96 -11.68 0.47 0.91
CA LEU A 96 -11.14 1.77 1.31
C LEU A 96 -9.78 2.05 0.65
N VAL A 97 -8.87 1.07 0.68
CA VAL A 97 -7.53 1.18 0.07
C VAL A 97 -7.62 1.33 -1.44
N THR A 98 -8.49 0.55 -2.09
CA THR A 98 -8.68 0.61 -3.54
C THR A 98 -9.24 1.98 -3.96
N VAL A 99 -10.26 2.49 -3.27
CA VAL A 99 -10.82 3.82 -3.54
C VAL A 99 -9.79 4.91 -3.27
N PHE A 100 -9.05 4.82 -2.18
CA PHE A 100 -7.98 5.78 -1.87
C PHE A 100 -6.90 5.79 -2.96
N SER A 101 -6.43 4.62 -3.40
CA SER A 101 -5.45 4.49 -4.49
C SER A 101 -6.00 5.06 -5.80
N LEU A 102 -7.24 4.75 -6.15
CA LEU A 102 -7.89 5.29 -7.36
C LEU A 102 -7.94 6.81 -7.34
N LEU A 103 -8.32 7.40 -6.20
CA LEU A 103 -8.37 8.86 -6.04
C LEU A 103 -6.97 9.48 -6.17
N MET A 104 -5.93 8.82 -5.66
CA MET A 104 -4.55 9.28 -5.81
C MET A 104 -4.12 9.31 -7.28
N GLU A 105 -4.34 8.22 -8.03
CA GLU A 105 -4.02 8.12 -9.45
C GLU A 105 -4.80 9.17 -10.28
N LEU A 106 -6.10 9.33 -9.99
CA LEU A 106 -6.92 10.36 -10.65
C LEU A 106 -6.41 11.78 -10.33
N THR A 107 -6.02 12.04 -9.10
CA THR A 107 -5.47 13.35 -8.71
C THR A 107 -4.17 13.64 -9.45
N GLN A 108 -3.28 12.65 -9.57
CA GLN A 108 -2.03 12.79 -10.32
C GLN A 108 -2.29 13.10 -11.81
N LEU A 109 -3.25 12.40 -12.41
CA LEU A 109 -3.64 12.64 -13.81
C LEU A 109 -4.20 14.04 -14.01
N VAL A 110 -5.18 14.45 -13.17
CA VAL A 110 -5.86 15.76 -13.30
C VAL A 110 -4.90 16.92 -13.05
N LEU A 111 -3.96 16.77 -12.14
CA LEU A 111 -2.95 17.81 -11.85
C LEU A 111 -1.75 17.76 -12.80
N HIS A 112 -1.70 16.86 -13.78
CA HIS A 112 -0.57 16.65 -14.70
C HIS A 112 0.77 16.41 -13.99
N ILE A 113 0.73 15.76 -12.82
CA ILE A 113 1.91 15.45 -12.00
C ILE A 113 2.29 13.97 -11.99
N GLY A 114 1.56 13.15 -12.72
CA GLY A 114 1.78 11.72 -12.84
C GLY A 114 0.85 11.08 -13.86
N SER A 115 0.91 9.76 -13.98
CA SER A 115 0.05 8.97 -14.85
C SER A 115 -1.05 8.29 -14.03
N PHE A 116 -2.19 8.04 -14.65
CA PHE A 116 -3.17 7.09 -14.12
C PHE A 116 -2.73 5.68 -14.50
N ASP A 117 -2.36 4.87 -13.52
CA ASP A 117 -1.86 3.53 -13.77
C ASP A 117 -2.56 2.49 -12.88
N VAL A 118 -3.25 1.55 -13.52
CA VAL A 118 -3.92 0.46 -12.80
C VAL A 118 -2.90 -0.47 -12.11
N ASP A 119 -1.67 -0.58 -12.62
CA ASP A 119 -0.61 -1.38 -11.98
C ASP A 119 -0.25 -0.82 -10.59
N ALA A 120 -0.19 0.52 -10.48
CA ALA A 120 0.03 1.19 -9.20
C ALA A 120 -1.07 0.84 -8.18
N ILE A 121 -2.34 0.82 -8.60
CA ILE A 121 -3.46 0.43 -7.74
C ILE A 121 -3.30 -1.03 -7.28
N ILE A 122 -2.91 -1.92 -8.18
CA ILE A 122 -2.67 -3.34 -7.86
C ILE A 122 -1.54 -3.46 -6.82
N PHE A 123 -0.42 -2.76 -6.99
CA PHE A 123 0.70 -2.81 -6.07
C PHE A 123 0.38 -2.20 -4.71
N ASN A 124 -0.43 -1.14 -4.65
CA ASN A 124 -0.95 -0.58 -3.40
C ASN A 124 -1.79 -1.61 -2.63
N VAL A 125 -2.66 -2.33 -3.33
CA VAL A 125 -3.48 -3.42 -2.76
C VAL A 125 -2.59 -4.58 -2.28
N VAL A 126 -1.57 -4.96 -3.03
CA VAL A 126 -0.59 -5.98 -2.60
C VAL A 126 0.10 -5.54 -1.32
N GLY A 127 0.56 -4.28 -1.24
CA GLY A 127 1.17 -3.72 -0.04
C GLY A 127 0.24 -3.77 1.17
N TYR A 128 -1.03 -3.40 0.98
CA TYR A 128 -2.06 -3.53 2.02
C TYR A 128 -2.18 -4.97 2.54
N PHE A 129 -2.26 -5.98 1.64
CA PHE A 129 -2.36 -7.38 2.06
C PHE A 129 -1.13 -7.88 2.79
N VAL A 130 0.06 -7.47 2.38
CA VAL A 130 1.31 -7.78 3.10
C VAL A 130 1.26 -7.22 4.52
N GLY A 131 0.86 -5.95 4.69
CA GLY A 131 0.71 -5.31 6.00
C GLY A 131 -0.32 -6.00 6.89
N LEU A 132 -1.49 -6.32 6.34
CA LEU A 132 -2.55 -7.09 6.99
C LEU A 132 -2.05 -8.45 7.47
N TRP A 133 -1.39 -9.21 6.60
CA TRP A 133 -0.89 -10.54 6.90
C TRP A 133 0.20 -10.51 7.99
N LEU A 134 1.17 -9.61 7.89
CA LEU A 134 2.22 -9.44 8.89
C LEU A 134 1.63 -9.13 10.27
N THR A 135 0.65 -8.23 10.33
CA THR A 135 -0.01 -7.86 11.58
C THR A 135 -0.73 -9.06 12.20
N LYS A 136 -1.50 -9.82 11.41
CA LYS A 136 -2.19 -11.02 11.90
C LYS A 136 -1.22 -12.09 12.38
N ALA A 137 -0.11 -12.31 11.69
CA ALA A 137 0.91 -13.26 12.09
C ALA A 137 1.55 -12.87 13.45
N VAL A 138 1.93 -11.60 13.62
CA VAL A 138 2.51 -11.09 14.88
C VAL A 138 1.49 -11.20 16.02
N MET A 139 0.26 -10.72 15.82
CA MET A 139 -0.78 -10.78 16.85
C MET A 139 -1.15 -12.23 17.23
N GLY A 140 -1.22 -13.13 16.26
CA GLY A 140 -1.44 -14.56 16.51
C GLY A 140 -0.35 -15.18 17.39
N THR A 141 0.91 -14.84 17.13
CA THR A 141 2.05 -15.29 17.92
C THR A 141 2.00 -14.76 19.35
N ILE A 142 1.66 -13.49 19.53
CA ILE A 142 1.53 -12.87 20.87
C ILE A 142 0.41 -13.54 21.67
N LYS A 143 -0.78 -13.72 21.08
CA LYS A 143 -1.92 -14.38 21.72
C LYS A 143 -1.57 -15.80 22.15
N ARG A 144 -0.91 -16.57 21.29
CA ARG A 144 -0.46 -17.94 21.60
C ARG A 144 0.48 -17.98 22.79
N LYS A 145 1.48 -17.11 22.84
CA LYS A 145 2.42 -17.00 23.99
C LYS A 145 1.70 -16.63 25.28
N GLN A 146 0.74 -15.71 25.25
CA GLN A 146 -0.05 -15.33 26.42
C GLN A 146 -0.90 -16.48 26.94
N THR A 147 -1.55 -17.24 26.05
CA THR A 147 -2.33 -18.41 26.41
C THR A 147 -1.47 -19.48 27.08
N MET A 148 -0.30 -19.81 26.51
CA MET A 148 0.64 -20.76 27.12
C MET A 148 1.10 -20.33 28.50
N ARG A 149 1.42 -19.03 28.69
CA ARG A 149 1.81 -18.51 30.01
C ARG A 149 0.69 -18.66 31.05
N ARG A 150 -0.55 -18.30 30.68
CA ARG A 150 -1.72 -18.45 31.57
C ARG A 150 -1.96 -19.90 31.96
N THR A 151 -1.86 -20.83 31.02
CA THR A 151 -2.01 -22.27 31.30
C THR A 151 -0.92 -22.80 32.22
N ALA A 152 0.34 -22.37 32.02
CA ALA A 152 1.46 -22.76 32.86
C ALA A 152 1.31 -22.26 34.31
N ILE A 153 0.87 -21.01 34.50
CA ILE A 153 0.59 -20.44 35.84
C ILE A 153 -0.51 -21.23 36.52
N LYS A 154 -1.66 -21.45 35.84
CA LYS A 154 -2.79 -22.20 36.43
C LYS A 154 -2.40 -23.62 36.81
N LYS A 155 -1.53 -24.30 36.03
CA LYS A 155 -1.02 -25.63 36.39
C LYS A 155 -0.17 -25.61 37.67
N LYS A 156 0.68 -24.57 37.82
CA LYS A 156 1.52 -24.40 39.00
C LYS A 156 0.69 -24.14 40.25
N ASP A 157 -0.32 -23.28 40.14
CA ASP A 157 -1.22 -22.96 41.29
C ASP A 157 -2.00 -24.20 41.77
N ASN A 158 -2.49 -25.01 40.83
CA ASN A 158 -3.18 -26.27 41.19
C ASN A 158 -2.24 -27.29 41.84
N GLN A 159 -0.95 -27.31 41.49
CA GLN A 159 0.03 -28.20 42.14
C GLN A 159 0.43 -27.75 43.56
N MET A 160 0.33 -26.46 43.85
CA MET A 160 0.61 -25.93 45.18
C MET A 160 -0.60 -26.04 46.15
N ALA A 161 -1.79 -26.25 45.62
CA ALA A 161 -3.03 -26.36 46.38
C ALA A 161 -3.37 -27.81 46.81
N CYS A 162 -2.61 -28.82 46.36
CA CYS A 162 -2.68 -30.21 46.80
C CYS A 162 -1.57 -30.53 47.78
#